data_2ebef573c927281bb42daa5fed1f66dd
#
_entry.id   2ebef573c927281bb42daa5fed1f66dd
#
_cell.length_a   1.000
_cell.length_b   1.000
_cell.length_c   1.000
_cell.angle_alpha   90.00
_cell.angle_beta   90.00
_cell.angle_gamma   90.00
#
_symmetry.space_group_name_H-M   'P 1'
#
loop_
_entity.id
_entity.type
_entity.pdbx_description
1 polymer ?
#
loop_
_entity_poly.entity_id
_entity_poly.type
_entity_poly.pdbx_seq_one_letter_code
_entity_poly.pdbx_strand_id
1 'polypeptide(L)'
;MLPREAKNNPCVGCLRGCCSKLLVGLCGYDVWRIANALHIRPTVFVAFARRDETSRDDFGPYDFGLDTSASTYHMVLNVRQGTDSTYPCIFALDLPTHEVRCGVYSSRPISCQSYPLTFAGEEIIVKPSLCPDGAWDLTKVNLLYWREELGRHNMEWSIHSFVVETWNKKVMKEAQLQKLDFRPFLDFLLDVYQRLELARVEVPTEAWSGIWEQWRWFTAKQVNPLLLQESESIAAKSWHWWLKCIRKAVAGH
;
A
#
# COMPACT_ATOMS: atom_id res chain seq x y z
N MET A 1 -11.92 20.03 1.69
CA MET A 1 -11.76 20.66 0.37
C MET A 1 -11.18 19.60 -0.56
N LEU A 2 -11.86 19.19 -1.64
CA LEU A 2 -11.26 18.26 -2.62
C LEU A 2 -10.10 18.96 -3.31
N PRO A 3 -8.95 18.29 -3.50
CA PRO A 3 -7.82 18.88 -4.23
C PRO A 3 -8.27 19.41 -5.61
N ARG A 4 -7.63 20.46 -6.10
CA ARG A 4 -7.95 21.07 -7.41
C ARG A 4 -7.96 20.06 -8.58
N GLU A 5 -7.24 18.96 -8.42
CA GLU A 5 -7.14 17.88 -9.40
C GLU A 5 -8.38 16.98 -9.48
N ALA A 6 -9.26 17.01 -8.48
CA ALA A 6 -10.50 16.23 -8.50
C ALA A 6 -11.43 16.58 -9.69
N LYS A 7 -11.26 17.75 -10.31
CA LYS A 7 -12.09 18.15 -11.46
C LYS A 7 -11.88 17.28 -12.70
N ASN A 8 -10.72 16.65 -12.83
CA ASN A 8 -10.37 15.78 -13.96
C ASN A 8 -10.19 14.31 -13.55
N ASN A 9 -10.63 13.92 -12.36
CA ASN A 9 -10.54 12.53 -11.93
C ASN A 9 -11.75 11.75 -12.47
N PRO A 10 -11.54 10.80 -13.41
CA PRO A 10 -12.63 10.02 -14.00
C PRO A 10 -13.40 9.14 -13.01
N CYS A 11 -12.89 8.97 -11.78
CA CYS A 11 -13.60 8.24 -10.73
C CYS A 11 -14.74 9.05 -10.11
N VAL A 12 -14.77 10.36 -10.31
CA VAL A 12 -15.86 11.20 -9.80
C VAL A 12 -17.10 10.99 -10.69
N GLY A 13 -18.16 10.44 -10.09
CA GLY A 13 -19.40 10.11 -10.82
C GLY A 13 -19.36 8.79 -11.59
N CYS A 14 -18.32 7.97 -11.42
CA CYS A 14 -18.24 6.65 -12.05
C CYS A 14 -19.28 5.69 -11.46
N LEU A 15 -20.15 5.14 -12.32
CA LEU A 15 -21.18 4.18 -11.92
C LEU A 15 -20.67 2.72 -11.90
N ARG A 16 -19.51 2.43 -12.47
CA ARG A 16 -19.01 1.05 -12.61
C ARG A 16 -18.32 0.49 -11.37
N GLY A 17 -17.96 1.35 -10.43
CA GLY A 17 -17.55 0.99 -9.08
C GLY A 17 -16.51 -0.12 -8.95
N CYS A 18 -15.24 0.13 -9.25
CA CYS A 18 -14.16 -0.81 -8.91
C CYS A 18 -14.21 -1.25 -7.44
N CYS A 19 -14.76 -0.40 -6.56
CA CYS A 19 -15.04 -0.70 -5.15
C CYS A 19 -15.98 -1.90 -4.92
N SER A 20 -16.73 -2.32 -5.94
CA SER A 20 -17.63 -3.47 -5.86
C SER A 20 -17.06 -4.74 -6.47
N LYS A 21 -15.91 -4.66 -7.13
CA LYS A 21 -15.39 -5.75 -7.98
C LYS A 21 -13.93 -6.09 -7.76
N LEU A 22 -13.15 -5.22 -7.11
CA LEU A 22 -11.72 -5.44 -6.91
C LEU A 22 -11.42 -5.77 -5.46
N LEU A 23 -10.65 -6.84 -5.28
CA LEU A 23 -9.98 -7.10 -4.03
C LEU A 23 -8.76 -6.17 -3.95
N VAL A 24 -8.74 -5.29 -2.94
CA VAL A 24 -7.72 -4.26 -2.79
C VAL A 24 -6.64 -4.72 -1.82
N GLY A 25 -5.42 -4.91 -2.31
CA GLY A 25 -4.26 -5.14 -1.45
C GLY A 25 -3.96 -3.94 -0.56
N LEU A 26 -3.60 -4.20 0.70
CA LEU A 26 -3.24 -3.19 1.70
C LEU A 26 -1.76 -3.29 2.03
N CYS A 27 -1.05 -2.17 2.01
CA CYS A 27 0.24 -2.05 2.68
C CYS A 27 0.07 -1.60 4.14
N GLY A 28 1.14 -1.68 4.92
CA GLY A 28 1.07 -1.31 6.34
C GLY A 28 0.71 0.16 6.58
N TYR A 29 1.15 1.05 5.69
CA TYR A 29 0.76 2.46 5.73
C TYR A 29 -0.76 2.64 5.63
N ASP A 30 -1.42 1.89 4.74
CA ASP A 30 -2.87 1.95 4.60
C ASP A 30 -3.58 1.52 5.89
N VAL A 31 -3.10 0.42 6.48
CA VAL A 31 -3.66 -0.11 7.73
C VAL A 31 -3.53 0.91 8.86
N TRP A 32 -2.33 1.45 9.05
CA TRP A 32 -2.06 2.47 10.07
C TRP A 32 -2.90 3.72 9.84
N ARG A 33 -2.93 4.26 8.63
CA ARG A 33 -3.63 5.49 8.29
C ARG A 33 -5.14 5.40 8.44
N ILE A 34 -5.75 4.32 7.96
CA ILE A 34 -7.19 4.09 8.08
C ILE A 34 -7.57 3.91 9.55
N ALA A 35 -6.82 3.09 10.30
CA ALA A 35 -7.07 2.86 11.72
C ALA A 35 -7.05 4.17 12.51
N ASN A 36 -6.06 5.03 12.28
CA ASN A 36 -5.94 6.31 12.97
C ASN A 36 -7.00 7.32 12.51
N ALA A 37 -7.28 7.42 11.20
CA ALA A 37 -8.25 8.38 10.67
C ALA A 37 -9.69 8.10 11.13
N LEU A 38 -10.03 6.82 11.32
CA LEU A 38 -11.37 6.39 11.71
C LEU A 38 -11.49 6.00 13.19
N HIS A 39 -10.37 5.93 13.91
CA HIS A 39 -10.30 5.41 15.28
C HIS A 39 -10.91 4.00 15.43
N ILE A 40 -10.64 3.12 14.47
CA ILE A 40 -11.13 1.74 14.44
C ILE A 40 -9.95 0.74 14.46
N ARG A 41 -10.22 -0.46 14.99
CA ARG A 41 -9.23 -1.54 14.98
C ARG A 41 -9.04 -2.07 13.55
N PRO A 42 -7.80 -2.41 13.13
CA PRO A 42 -7.55 -2.99 11.80
C PRO A 42 -8.38 -4.24 11.51
N THR A 43 -8.67 -5.06 12.51
CA THR A 43 -9.50 -6.27 12.39
C THR A 43 -10.92 -6.03 11.84
N VAL A 44 -11.37 -4.78 11.82
CA VAL A 44 -12.68 -4.41 11.25
C VAL A 44 -12.60 -4.38 9.72
N PHE A 45 -11.49 -3.90 9.16
CA PHE A 45 -11.40 -3.61 7.72
C PHE A 45 -10.29 -4.38 6.98
N VAL A 46 -9.41 -5.07 7.72
CA VAL A 46 -8.36 -5.93 7.14
C VAL A 46 -8.86 -7.36 7.10
N ALA A 47 -8.78 -7.98 5.94
CA ALA A 47 -8.89 -9.41 5.75
C ALA A 47 -7.54 -9.98 5.29
N PHE A 48 -7.37 -11.28 5.48
CA PHE A 48 -6.14 -11.99 5.13
C PHE A 48 -6.47 -13.03 4.07
N ALA A 49 -5.92 -12.83 2.89
CA ALA A 49 -6.02 -13.80 1.82
C ALA A 49 -4.84 -14.76 1.91
N ARG A 50 -5.13 -16.05 2.01
CA ARG A 50 -4.13 -17.11 2.00
C ARG A 50 -3.64 -17.32 0.58
N ARG A 51 -2.34 -17.50 0.40
CA ARG A 51 -1.78 -18.03 -0.82
C ARG A 51 -1.68 -19.55 -0.74
N ASP A 52 -2.19 -20.24 -1.74
CA ASP A 52 -2.12 -21.68 -1.82
C ASP A 52 -0.69 -22.15 -2.15
N GLU A 53 -0.34 -23.34 -1.63
CA GLU A 53 1.01 -23.95 -1.73
C GLU A 53 1.47 -24.16 -3.18
N THR A 54 0.57 -24.18 -4.15
CA THR A 54 0.87 -24.40 -5.58
C THR A 54 1.59 -23.20 -6.23
N SER A 55 1.62 -22.05 -5.57
CA SER A 55 2.26 -20.82 -6.07
C SER A 55 3.52 -20.44 -5.31
N ARG A 56 4.24 -21.41 -4.72
CA ARG A 56 5.46 -21.17 -3.92
C ARG A 56 6.54 -20.39 -4.66
N ASP A 57 6.64 -20.52 -5.98
CA ASP A 57 7.63 -19.81 -6.79
C ASP A 57 7.30 -18.32 -6.96
N ASP A 58 6.08 -17.89 -6.56
CA ASP A 58 5.58 -16.52 -6.64
C ASP A 58 5.39 -15.86 -5.26
N PHE A 59 6.24 -16.15 -4.27
CA PHE A 59 6.23 -15.40 -3.02
C PHE A 59 6.39 -13.91 -3.34
N GLY A 60 5.27 -13.22 -3.42
CA GLY A 60 5.30 -11.78 -3.56
C GLY A 60 6.01 -11.18 -2.33
N PRO A 61 6.77 -10.11 -2.50
CA PRO A 61 7.54 -9.49 -1.42
C PRO A 61 6.65 -8.98 -0.25
N TYR A 62 5.34 -9.22 -0.31
CA TYR A 62 4.33 -8.74 0.62
C TYR A 62 3.62 -9.85 1.39
N ASP A 63 4.04 -11.10 1.20
CA ASP A 63 3.41 -12.25 1.84
C ASP A 63 4.11 -12.55 3.17
N PHE A 64 3.36 -12.68 4.24
CA PHE A 64 3.89 -12.94 5.57
C PHE A 64 3.40 -14.28 6.13
N GLY A 65 4.25 -14.91 6.95
CA GLY A 65 3.92 -16.11 7.72
C GLY A 65 3.36 -15.76 9.09
N LEU A 66 2.58 -16.66 9.65
CA LEU A 66 2.08 -16.57 11.05
C LEU A 66 2.75 -17.57 11.96
N ASP A 67 3.26 -18.63 11.37
CA ASP A 67 3.92 -19.73 12.04
C ASP A 67 5.01 -20.32 11.13
N THR A 68 5.60 -21.40 11.52
CA THR A 68 6.58 -22.14 10.72
C THR A 68 5.94 -22.99 9.61
N SER A 69 4.63 -22.93 9.42
CA SER A 69 3.95 -23.60 8.31
C SER A 69 4.30 -22.95 6.97
N ALA A 70 4.08 -23.69 5.89
CA ALA A 70 4.32 -23.18 4.55
C ALA A 70 3.26 -22.19 4.05
N SER A 71 2.22 -21.92 4.85
CA SER A 71 1.14 -21.02 4.47
C SER A 71 1.57 -19.58 4.63
N THR A 72 1.37 -18.79 3.60
CA THR A 72 1.59 -17.34 3.62
C THR A 72 0.29 -16.59 3.37
N TYR A 73 0.28 -15.36 3.80
CA TYR A 73 -0.90 -14.50 3.77
C TYR A 73 -0.52 -13.12 3.27
N HIS A 74 -1.44 -12.45 2.60
CA HIS A 74 -1.33 -11.03 2.32
C HIS A 74 -2.56 -10.28 2.82
N MET A 75 -2.39 -9.02 3.16
CA MET A 75 -3.47 -8.18 3.63
C MET A 75 -4.29 -7.64 2.47
N VAL A 76 -5.59 -7.73 2.61
CA VAL A 76 -6.55 -7.15 1.69
C VAL A 76 -7.61 -6.36 2.45
N LEU A 77 -8.20 -5.40 1.76
CA LEU A 77 -9.34 -4.69 2.31
C LEU A 77 -10.53 -5.64 2.43
N ASN A 78 -11.14 -5.67 3.62
CA ASN A 78 -12.29 -6.51 3.88
C ASN A 78 -13.45 -6.14 2.96
N VAL A 79 -14.28 -7.12 2.65
CA VAL A 79 -15.43 -6.99 1.78
C VAL A 79 -16.70 -7.29 2.55
N ARG A 80 -17.79 -6.66 2.15
CA ARG A 80 -19.13 -7.00 2.63
C ARG A 80 -19.61 -8.23 1.88
N GLN A 81 -20.49 -8.99 2.49
CA GLN A 81 -21.20 -10.05 1.78
C GLN A 81 -22.10 -9.41 0.72
N GLY A 82 -21.80 -9.67 -0.54
CA GLY A 82 -22.56 -9.19 -1.68
C GLY A 82 -23.54 -10.25 -2.18
N THR A 83 -24.49 -9.81 -2.99
CA THR A 83 -25.30 -10.67 -3.85
C THR A 83 -24.56 -10.89 -5.18
N ASP A 84 -24.78 -12.01 -5.81
CA ASP A 84 -24.36 -12.28 -7.21
C ASP A 84 -22.85 -12.19 -7.49
N SER A 85 -22.03 -12.83 -6.66
CA SER A 85 -20.56 -12.88 -6.85
C SER A 85 -19.86 -11.51 -6.84
N THR A 86 -20.50 -10.49 -6.27
CA THR A 86 -19.85 -9.22 -6.00
C THR A 86 -19.23 -9.21 -4.62
N TYR A 87 -18.06 -8.56 -4.49
CA TYR A 87 -17.34 -8.41 -3.24
C TYR A 87 -17.18 -6.92 -2.93
N PRO A 88 -18.27 -6.23 -2.53
CA PRO A 88 -18.18 -4.79 -2.29
C PRO A 88 -17.26 -4.50 -1.13
N CYS A 89 -16.36 -3.56 -1.35
CA CYS A 89 -15.45 -3.03 -0.33
C CYS A 89 -16.25 -2.63 0.92
N ILE A 90 -15.72 -2.92 2.12
CA ILE A 90 -16.38 -2.61 3.38
C ILE A 90 -16.73 -1.11 3.52
N PHE A 91 -15.95 -0.23 2.87
CA PHE A 91 -16.14 1.22 2.87
C PHE A 91 -16.94 1.74 1.68
N ALA A 92 -17.45 0.87 0.82
CA ALA A 92 -18.30 1.29 -0.29
C ALA A 92 -19.67 1.74 0.25
N LEU A 93 -20.10 2.92 -0.14
CA LEU A 93 -21.40 3.50 0.18
C LEU A 93 -22.24 3.48 -1.09
N ASP A 94 -23.35 2.72 -1.06
CA ASP A 94 -24.31 2.69 -2.13
C ASP A 94 -25.28 3.86 -1.94
N LEU A 95 -25.34 4.77 -2.91
CA LEU A 95 -26.22 5.92 -2.88
C LEU A 95 -27.56 5.61 -3.60
N PRO A 96 -28.63 6.31 -3.24
CA PRO A 96 -29.93 6.15 -3.91
C PRO A 96 -29.89 6.43 -5.43
N THR A 97 -28.87 7.15 -5.90
CA THR A 97 -28.59 7.42 -7.33
C THR A 97 -27.92 6.27 -8.05
N HIS A 98 -27.78 5.11 -7.43
CA HIS A 98 -26.99 3.96 -7.91
C HIS A 98 -25.49 4.24 -8.08
N GLU A 99 -25.00 5.38 -7.59
CA GLU A 99 -23.58 5.65 -7.51
C GLU A 99 -22.97 4.94 -6.31
N VAL A 100 -21.73 4.47 -6.45
CA VAL A 100 -20.93 3.95 -5.34
C VAL A 100 -19.89 5.00 -4.95
N ARG A 101 -19.85 5.33 -3.67
CA ARG A 101 -18.89 6.30 -3.11
C ARG A 101 -17.99 5.63 -2.09
N CYS A 102 -16.78 6.14 -1.96
CA CYS A 102 -15.85 5.68 -0.93
C CYS A 102 -16.10 6.42 0.38
N GLY A 103 -16.51 5.71 1.43
CA GLY A 103 -16.74 6.29 2.77
C GLY A 103 -15.47 6.78 3.45
N VAL A 104 -14.28 6.35 2.97
CA VAL A 104 -12.97 6.74 3.48
C VAL A 104 -12.13 7.46 2.41
N TYR A 105 -12.75 8.27 1.58
CA TYR A 105 -12.13 8.84 0.39
C TYR A 105 -10.78 9.53 0.67
N SER A 106 -10.67 10.31 1.75
CA SER A 106 -9.45 11.01 2.15
C SER A 106 -8.33 10.09 2.66
N SER A 107 -8.71 8.94 3.24
CA SER A 107 -7.81 7.92 3.78
C SER A 107 -7.86 6.60 3.02
N ARG A 108 -8.43 6.60 1.80
CA ARG A 108 -8.52 5.39 0.95
C ARG A 108 -7.14 4.79 0.70
N PRO A 109 -7.03 3.46 0.57
CA PRO A 109 -5.76 2.79 0.29
C PRO A 109 -4.99 3.42 -0.87
N ILE A 110 -3.65 3.44 -0.78
CA ILE A 110 -2.81 4.03 -1.83
C ILE A 110 -3.00 3.31 -3.17
N SER A 111 -3.29 2.01 -3.15
CA SER A 111 -3.66 1.26 -4.35
C SER A 111 -4.95 1.79 -4.98
N CYS A 112 -5.94 2.23 -4.18
CA CYS A 112 -7.15 2.88 -4.67
C CYS A 112 -6.88 4.31 -5.17
N GLN A 113 -5.88 4.98 -4.63
CA GLN A 113 -5.50 6.33 -5.05
C GLN A 113 -4.82 6.31 -6.41
N SER A 114 -3.94 5.34 -6.65
CA SER A 114 -3.17 5.21 -7.88
C SER A 114 -3.91 4.50 -9.03
N TYR A 115 -4.91 3.66 -8.71
CA TYR A 115 -5.66 2.90 -9.73
C TYR A 115 -6.37 3.80 -10.74
N PRO A 116 -6.34 3.52 -12.03
CA PRO A 116 -5.71 2.37 -12.69
C PRO A 116 -4.29 2.63 -13.22
N LEU A 117 -3.64 3.69 -12.77
CA LEU A 117 -2.32 4.07 -13.25
C LEU A 117 -1.20 3.24 -12.63
N THR A 118 -0.13 3.06 -13.38
CA THR A 118 1.11 2.42 -12.93
C THR A 118 2.30 2.92 -13.73
N PHE A 119 3.52 2.62 -13.24
CA PHE A 119 4.72 2.78 -14.04
C PHE A 119 4.96 1.57 -14.95
N ALA A 120 5.39 1.83 -16.18
CA ALA A 120 6.05 0.88 -17.07
C ALA A 120 7.44 1.47 -17.40
N GLY A 121 8.46 1.01 -16.68
CA GLY A 121 9.74 1.70 -16.64
C GLY A 121 9.58 3.12 -16.05
N GLU A 122 9.90 4.14 -16.81
CA GLU A 122 9.75 5.55 -16.42
C GLU A 122 8.42 6.18 -16.87
N GLU A 123 7.66 5.49 -17.70
CA GLU A 123 6.40 6.00 -18.24
C GLU A 123 5.23 5.65 -17.34
N ILE A 124 4.24 6.56 -17.31
CA ILE A 124 2.94 6.29 -16.68
C ILE A 124 2.03 5.70 -17.73
N ILE A 125 1.47 4.54 -17.42
CA ILE A 125 0.50 3.86 -18.27
C ILE A 125 -0.81 3.59 -17.51
N VAL A 126 -1.88 3.42 -18.27
CA VAL A 126 -3.17 2.93 -17.76
C VAL A 126 -3.17 1.40 -17.85
N LYS A 127 -3.24 0.71 -16.72
CA LYS A 127 -3.42 -0.75 -16.73
C LYS A 127 -4.78 -1.13 -17.31
N PRO A 128 -4.93 -2.31 -17.94
CA PRO A 128 -6.24 -2.89 -18.21
C PRO A 128 -7.09 -2.85 -16.93
N SER A 129 -8.23 -2.22 -17.00
CA SER A 129 -8.99 -1.84 -15.81
C SER A 129 -10.49 -2.03 -16.00
N LEU A 130 -11.23 -1.94 -14.91
CA LEU A 130 -12.71 -1.90 -14.95
C LEU A 130 -13.25 -0.51 -15.36
N CYS A 131 -12.37 0.46 -15.60
CA CYS A 131 -12.77 1.78 -16.05
C CYS A 131 -13.36 1.71 -17.47
N PRO A 132 -14.31 2.58 -17.81
CA PRO A 132 -14.77 2.74 -19.18
C PRO A 132 -13.63 3.09 -20.13
N ASP A 133 -13.71 2.60 -21.35
CA ASP A 133 -12.74 2.93 -22.38
C ASP A 133 -12.63 4.46 -22.56
N GLY A 134 -11.42 4.96 -22.65
CA GLY A 134 -11.15 6.40 -22.79
C GLY A 134 -11.40 7.24 -21.52
N ALA A 135 -11.80 6.63 -20.39
CA ALA A 135 -11.98 7.37 -19.13
C ALA A 135 -10.68 7.99 -18.63
N TRP A 136 -9.53 7.38 -18.92
CA TRP A 136 -8.21 7.83 -18.54
C TRP A 136 -7.41 8.27 -19.76
N ASP A 137 -7.62 9.50 -20.17
CA ASP A 137 -6.84 10.16 -21.23
C ASP A 137 -5.64 10.86 -20.57
N LEU A 138 -4.45 10.26 -20.71
CA LEU A 138 -3.22 10.78 -20.12
C LEU A 138 -2.82 12.17 -20.63
N THR A 139 -3.36 12.61 -21.76
CA THR A 139 -3.12 13.97 -22.27
C THR A 139 -3.87 15.06 -21.49
N LYS A 140 -4.88 14.66 -20.70
CA LYS A 140 -5.75 15.56 -19.93
C LYS A 140 -5.50 15.54 -18.43
N VAL A 141 -4.63 14.64 -17.95
CA VAL A 141 -4.31 14.52 -16.53
C VAL A 141 -3.00 15.23 -16.18
N ASN A 142 -2.87 15.66 -14.94
CA ASN A 142 -1.61 16.20 -14.43
C ASN A 142 -0.60 15.07 -14.18
N LEU A 143 0.24 14.79 -15.18
CA LEU A 143 1.23 13.71 -15.10
C LEU A 143 2.25 13.91 -13.98
N LEU A 144 2.58 15.16 -13.61
CA LEU A 144 3.51 15.43 -12.50
C LEU A 144 2.90 14.96 -11.19
N TYR A 145 1.66 15.34 -10.91
CA TYR A 145 0.92 14.87 -9.73
C TYR A 145 0.84 13.34 -9.68
N TRP A 146 0.48 12.70 -10.78
CA TRP A 146 0.37 11.24 -10.82
C TRP A 146 1.73 10.53 -10.69
N ARG A 147 2.79 11.15 -11.14
CA ARG A 147 4.15 10.65 -10.94
C ARG A 147 4.54 10.63 -9.45
N GLU A 148 4.18 11.67 -8.72
CA GLU A 148 4.39 11.76 -7.27
C GLU A 148 3.53 10.72 -6.53
N GLU A 149 2.24 10.60 -6.86
CA GLU A 149 1.34 9.62 -6.24
C GLU A 149 1.80 8.17 -6.47
N LEU A 150 2.22 7.83 -7.69
CA LEU A 150 2.77 6.51 -8.00
C LEU A 150 4.13 6.28 -7.34
N GLY A 151 4.96 7.30 -7.24
CA GLY A 151 6.22 7.24 -6.50
C GLY A 151 5.98 6.92 -5.03
N ARG A 152 5.03 7.61 -4.40
CA ARG A 152 4.61 7.35 -3.02
C ARG A 152 4.06 5.92 -2.87
N HIS A 153 3.18 5.49 -3.78
CA HIS A 153 2.65 4.13 -3.80
C HIS A 153 3.79 3.10 -3.78
N ASN A 154 4.74 3.21 -4.69
CA ASN A 154 5.84 2.26 -4.77
C ASN A 154 6.74 2.28 -3.53
N MET A 155 6.98 3.46 -2.95
CA MET A 155 7.74 3.59 -1.71
C MET A 155 7.04 2.87 -0.54
N GLU A 156 5.74 3.10 -0.34
CA GLU A 156 5.01 2.48 0.76
C GLU A 156 4.96 0.95 0.63
N TRP A 157 4.82 0.44 -0.59
CA TRP A 157 4.88 -1.00 -0.83
C TRP A 157 6.28 -1.57 -0.60
N SER A 158 7.34 -0.84 -0.94
CA SER A 158 8.71 -1.26 -0.64
C SER A 158 9.00 -1.27 0.86
N ILE A 159 8.51 -0.28 1.60
CA ILE A 159 8.60 -0.26 3.07
C ILE A 159 7.84 -1.45 3.64
N HIS A 160 6.63 -1.70 3.14
CA HIS A 160 5.83 -2.85 3.58
C HIS A 160 6.53 -4.19 3.33
N SER A 161 7.14 -4.37 2.17
CA SER A 161 7.96 -5.57 1.88
C SER A 161 9.07 -5.77 2.92
N PHE A 162 9.78 -4.71 3.29
CA PHE A 162 10.84 -4.78 4.30
C PHE A 162 10.29 -5.11 5.70
N VAL A 163 9.13 -4.55 6.06
CA VAL A 163 8.44 -4.85 7.32
C VAL A 163 8.04 -6.33 7.38
N VAL A 164 7.46 -6.84 6.29
CA VAL A 164 7.06 -8.25 6.16
C VAL A 164 8.27 -9.18 6.23
N GLU A 165 9.36 -8.86 5.54
CA GLU A 165 10.59 -9.65 5.61
C GLU A 165 11.14 -9.73 7.05
N THR A 166 11.11 -8.61 7.78
CA THR A 166 11.55 -8.57 9.17
C THR A 166 10.65 -9.39 10.07
N TRP A 167 9.33 -9.30 9.89
CA TRP A 167 8.37 -10.14 10.59
C TRP A 167 8.62 -11.63 10.33
N ASN A 168 8.78 -12.03 9.07
CA ASN A 168 9.01 -13.41 8.69
C ASN A 168 10.29 -13.97 9.33
N LYS A 169 11.37 -13.17 9.39
CA LYS A 169 12.60 -13.55 10.10
C LYS A 169 12.38 -13.74 11.60
N LYS A 170 11.50 -12.93 12.22
CA LYS A 170 11.13 -13.06 13.63
C LYS A 170 10.33 -14.34 13.87
N VAL A 171 9.27 -14.58 13.11
CA VAL A 171 8.43 -15.78 13.21
C VAL A 171 9.24 -17.08 13.08
N MET A 172 10.16 -17.11 12.12
CA MET A 172 11.05 -18.29 11.92
C MET A 172 11.97 -18.57 13.11
N LYS A 173 12.30 -17.57 13.92
CA LYS A 173 13.12 -17.71 15.12
C LYS A 173 12.32 -18.11 16.36
N GLU A 174 11.08 -17.64 16.45
CA GLU A 174 10.20 -17.82 17.61
C GLU A 174 9.23 -18.98 17.35
N ALA A 175 9.70 -20.22 17.50
CA ALA A 175 8.92 -21.46 17.29
C ALA A 175 7.64 -21.59 18.17
N GLN A 176 7.32 -20.60 18.98
CA GLN A 176 6.16 -20.60 19.90
C GLN A 176 4.89 -19.97 19.33
N LEU A 177 4.93 -19.35 18.17
CA LEU A 177 3.76 -18.78 17.51
C LEU A 177 2.96 -19.88 16.79
N GLN A 178 2.33 -20.78 17.58
CA GLN A 178 1.62 -21.96 17.06
C GLN A 178 0.12 -21.74 16.79
N LYS A 179 -0.39 -20.51 16.86
CA LYS A 179 -1.82 -20.26 16.61
C LYS A 179 -1.98 -19.29 15.44
N LEU A 180 -2.94 -19.60 14.58
CA LEU A 180 -3.43 -18.74 13.51
C LEU A 180 -4.06 -17.47 14.11
N ASP A 181 -3.22 -16.58 14.61
CA ASP A 181 -3.65 -15.30 15.17
C ASP A 181 -2.93 -14.16 14.43
N PHE A 182 -3.69 -13.35 13.71
CA PHE A 182 -3.18 -12.22 12.95
C PHE A 182 -2.90 -10.97 13.81
N ARG A 183 -3.37 -10.95 15.06
CA ARG A 183 -3.20 -9.78 15.96
C ARG A 183 -1.74 -9.43 16.22
N PRO A 184 -0.85 -10.39 16.53
CA PRO A 184 0.55 -10.05 16.76
C PRO A 184 1.22 -9.37 15.54
N PHE A 185 0.88 -9.80 14.33
CA PHE A 185 1.37 -9.16 13.11
C PHE A 185 0.81 -7.75 12.95
N LEU A 186 -0.49 -7.56 13.18
CA LEU A 186 -1.11 -6.24 13.10
C LEU A 186 -0.56 -5.26 14.14
N ASP A 187 -0.33 -5.73 15.37
CA ASP A 187 0.23 -4.92 16.44
C ASP A 187 1.68 -4.51 16.11
N PHE A 188 2.51 -5.45 15.64
CA PHE A 188 3.84 -5.19 15.15
C PHE A 188 3.83 -4.14 14.03
N LEU A 189 2.96 -4.32 13.06
CA LEU A 189 2.83 -3.43 11.91
C LEU A 189 2.43 -2.02 12.33
N LEU A 190 1.42 -1.88 13.20
CA LEU A 190 0.96 -0.58 13.69
C LEU A 190 2.06 0.15 14.46
N ASP A 191 2.82 -0.53 15.30
CA ASP A 191 3.91 0.09 16.06
C ASP A 191 5.05 0.53 15.14
N VAL A 192 5.43 -0.28 14.14
CA VAL A 192 6.42 0.13 13.14
C VAL A 192 5.98 1.40 12.41
N TYR A 193 4.73 1.42 11.91
CA TYR A 193 4.23 2.58 11.16
C TYR A 193 4.01 3.81 12.04
N GLN A 194 3.65 3.65 13.30
CA GLN A 194 3.60 4.76 14.26
C GLN A 194 4.98 5.43 14.41
N ARG A 195 6.05 4.64 14.53
CA ARG A 195 7.42 5.16 14.60
C ARG A 195 7.87 5.81 13.29
N LEU A 196 7.49 5.23 12.16
CA LEU A 196 7.78 5.78 10.84
C LEU A 196 7.12 7.13 10.64
N GLU A 197 5.86 7.29 11.06
CA GLU A 197 5.16 8.56 10.93
C GLU A 197 5.75 9.66 11.83
N LEU A 198 6.18 9.31 13.03
CA LEU A 198 6.92 10.25 13.88
C LEU A 198 8.21 10.72 13.21
N ALA A 199 8.98 9.80 12.61
CA ALA A 199 10.18 10.16 11.85
C ALA A 199 9.85 10.96 10.58
N ARG A 200 8.74 10.66 9.91
CA ARG A 200 8.30 11.33 8.68
C ARG A 200 8.02 12.82 8.90
N VAL A 201 7.46 13.18 10.05
CA VAL A 201 7.22 14.59 10.43
C VAL A 201 8.52 15.38 10.55
N GLU A 202 9.64 14.71 10.86
CA GLU A 202 10.96 15.36 10.97
C GLU A 202 11.63 15.62 9.62
N VAL A 203 11.11 15.03 8.51
CA VAL A 203 11.65 15.27 7.17
C VAL A 203 11.21 16.64 6.67
N PRO A 204 12.13 17.54 6.34
CA PRO A 204 11.78 18.81 5.72
C PRO A 204 10.99 18.63 4.44
N THR A 205 9.97 19.45 4.22
CA THR A 205 9.07 19.33 3.05
C THR A 205 9.83 19.36 1.73
N GLU A 206 10.84 20.20 1.64
CA GLU A 206 11.69 20.36 0.46
C GLU A 206 12.58 19.13 0.18
N ALA A 207 12.82 18.30 1.17
CA ALA A 207 13.65 17.10 1.01
C ALA A 207 12.88 15.95 0.34
N TRP A 208 11.55 15.99 0.36
CA TRP A 208 10.72 14.90 -0.19
C TRP A 208 10.91 14.70 -1.69
N SER A 209 11.09 15.77 -2.48
CA SER A 209 11.32 15.64 -3.92
C SER A 209 12.56 14.79 -4.23
N GLY A 210 13.67 15.03 -3.53
CA GLY A 210 14.88 14.23 -3.69
C GLY A 210 14.71 12.77 -3.21
N ILE A 211 13.95 12.56 -2.14
CA ILE A 211 13.62 11.21 -1.65
C ILE A 211 12.79 10.47 -2.70
N TRP A 212 11.78 11.10 -3.29
CA TRP A 212 10.93 10.51 -4.33
C TRP A 212 11.72 10.14 -5.58
N GLU A 213 12.63 11.01 -6.04
CA GLU A 213 13.47 10.76 -7.21
C GLU A 213 14.39 9.55 -7.00
N GLN A 214 15.04 9.47 -5.84
CA GLN A 214 15.89 8.31 -5.51
C GLN A 214 15.07 7.02 -5.43
N TRP A 215 13.90 7.06 -4.81
CA TRP A 215 13.03 5.89 -4.75
C TRP A 215 12.58 5.42 -6.13
N ARG A 216 12.19 6.37 -7.00
CA ARG A 216 11.82 6.08 -8.38
C ARG A 216 12.97 5.41 -9.15
N TRP A 217 14.20 5.88 -8.96
CA TRP A 217 15.37 5.30 -9.60
C TRP A 217 15.57 3.83 -9.18
N PHE A 218 15.47 3.50 -7.90
CA PHE A 218 15.56 2.14 -7.41
C PHE A 218 14.41 1.26 -7.91
N THR A 219 13.18 1.80 -7.95
CA THR A 219 12.01 1.08 -8.45
C THR A 219 12.16 0.75 -9.94
N ALA A 220 12.64 1.68 -10.75
CA ALA A 220 12.89 1.45 -12.18
C ALA A 220 13.92 0.34 -12.42
N LYS A 221 14.85 0.15 -11.47
CA LYS A 221 15.83 -0.94 -11.49
C LYS A 221 15.36 -2.22 -10.78
N GLN A 222 14.12 -2.26 -10.32
CA GLN A 222 13.54 -3.37 -9.55
C GLN A 222 14.36 -3.73 -8.29
N VAL A 223 15.00 -2.75 -7.68
CA VAL A 223 15.81 -2.91 -6.48
C VAL A 223 15.07 -2.26 -5.30
N ASN A 224 14.88 -3.02 -4.21
CA ASN A 224 14.42 -2.44 -2.97
C ASN A 224 15.61 -1.84 -2.21
N PRO A 225 15.70 -0.50 -2.06
CA PRO A 225 16.85 0.14 -1.44
C PRO A 225 17.02 -0.21 0.04
N LEU A 226 15.98 -0.70 0.70
CA LEU A 226 16.03 -1.13 2.10
C LEU A 226 16.79 -2.43 2.30
N LEU A 227 16.94 -3.23 1.23
CA LEU A 227 17.66 -4.51 1.22
C LEU A 227 19.12 -4.34 0.85
N LEU A 228 19.57 -3.16 0.40
CA LEU A 228 20.95 -2.89 0.06
C LEU A 228 21.82 -2.77 1.31
N GLN A 229 23.05 -3.28 1.23
CA GLN A 229 24.04 -3.04 2.27
C GLN A 229 24.52 -1.58 2.23
N GLU A 230 24.95 -1.06 3.39
CA GLU A 230 25.26 0.37 3.58
C GLU A 230 26.45 0.93 2.75
N SER A 231 27.13 0.09 1.97
CA SER A 231 28.37 0.43 1.26
C SER A 231 28.20 1.24 -0.03
N GLU A 232 26.97 1.42 -0.51
CA GLU A 232 26.76 2.18 -1.74
C GLU A 232 26.48 3.65 -1.41
N SER A 233 27.36 4.54 -1.90
CA SER A 233 27.25 5.98 -1.71
C SER A 233 26.03 6.55 -2.43
N ILE A 234 24.97 6.76 -1.70
CA ILE A 234 23.79 7.46 -2.18
C ILE A 234 23.95 8.94 -1.82
N ALA A 235 23.95 9.82 -2.81
CA ALA A 235 24.46 11.19 -2.70
C ALA A 235 23.63 12.17 -1.83
N ALA A 236 22.40 11.83 -1.43
CA ALA A 236 21.51 12.77 -0.74
C ALA A 236 21.43 12.49 0.78
N LYS A 237 21.85 13.45 1.61
CA LYS A 237 21.80 13.32 3.09
C LYS A 237 20.41 12.97 3.61
N SER A 238 19.36 13.59 3.08
CA SER A 238 17.96 13.35 3.46
C SER A 238 17.49 11.93 3.14
N TRP A 239 17.92 11.38 2.01
CA TRP A 239 17.64 10.00 1.60
C TRP A 239 18.26 8.98 2.56
N HIS A 240 19.55 9.14 2.89
CA HIS A 240 20.24 8.25 3.85
C HIS A 240 19.60 8.31 5.24
N TRP A 241 19.28 9.51 5.66
CA TRP A 241 18.63 9.70 6.95
C TRP A 241 17.28 8.99 6.98
N TRP A 242 16.47 9.12 5.91
CA TRP A 242 15.17 8.47 5.82
C TRP A 242 15.28 6.94 5.82
N LEU A 243 16.20 6.36 5.04
CA LEU A 243 16.47 4.92 5.06
C LEU A 243 16.88 4.44 6.46
N LYS A 244 17.70 5.20 7.15
CA LYS A 244 18.11 4.90 8.53
C LYS A 244 16.92 4.92 9.49
N CYS A 245 16.01 5.88 9.36
CA CYS A 245 14.79 5.95 10.15
C CYS A 245 13.90 4.73 9.91
N ILE A 246 13.71 4.32 8.65
CA ILE A 246 12.93 3.12 8.32
C ILE A 246 13.56 1.88 8.96
N ARG A 247 14.85 1.65 8.75
CA ARG A 247 15.56 0.49 9.34
C ARG A 247 15.46 0.48 10.86
N LYS A 248 15.63 1.64 11.52
CA LYS A 248 15.51 1.77 12.98
C LYS A 248 14.09 1.49 13.47
N ALA A 249 13.07 2.00 12.79
CA ALA A 249 11.68 1.78 13.16
C ALA A 249 11.32 0.29 13.14
N VAL A 250 11.83 -0.43 12.14
CA VAL A 250 11.55 -1.87 11.96
C VAL A 250 12.41 -2.74 12.89
N ALA A 251 13.67 -2.37 13.14
CA ALA A 251 14.59 -3.16 13.98
C ALA A 251 14.32 -3.03 15.49
N GLY A 252 13.51 -2.05 15.91
CA GLY A 252 13.20 -1.81 17.32
C GLY A 252 12.29 -2.86 17.97
N HIS A 253 12.11 -4.01 17.31
CA HIS A 253 11.36 -5.19 17.71
C HIS A 253 12.27 -6.42 17.71
#